data_59dafd0fa2f3ee4325fd9f60a48692ee
#
_entry.id   59dafd0fa2f3ee4325fd9f60a48692ee
#
_cell.length_a   1.000
_cell.length_b   1.000
_cell.length_c   1.000
_cell.angle_alpha   90.00
_cell.angle_beta   90.00
_cell.angle_gamma   90.00
#
_symmetry.space_group_name_H-M   'P 1'
#
loop_
_entity.id
_entity.type
_entity.pdbx_description
1 polymer ?
#
loop_
_entity_poly.entity_id
_entity_poly.type
_entity_poly.pdbx_seq_one_letter_code
_entity_poly.pdbx_strand_id
1 'polypeptide(L)'
;MIKAVVGANWGDEGKGKITDMLAKEADIVVRFQGGANAGHTIVNNYGKFALHTLPSGVFYSHTTSVIGNGVALNIPVLIKELNEIVSKEVPHRKIKISDLDRWLCRNHTLSTRKGKSVRAE
;
A
#
# COMPACT_ATOMS: atom_id res chain seq x y z
N MET A 1 -8.48 -9.66 17.00
CA MET A 1 -8.58 -10.75 15.98
C MET A 1 -7.74 -10.38 14.79
N ILE A 2 -6.97 -11.31 14.21
CA ILE A 2 -6.19 -11.10 12.98
C ILE A 2 -6.95 -11.72 11.81
N LYS A 3 -7.12 -10.96 10.71
CA LYS A 3 -7.74 -11.42 9.47
C LYS A 3 -6.75 -11.25 8.33
N ALA A 4 -6.62 -12.24 7.44
CA ALA A 4 -5.80 -12.16 6.23
C ALA A 4 -6.69 -12.26 4.99
N VAL A 5 -6.49 -11.34 4.04
CA VAL A 5 -7.16 -11.36 2.74
C VAL A 5 -6.14 -11.79 1.69
N VAL A 6 -6.32 -13.00 1.17
CA VAL A 6 -5.43 -13.58 0.16
C VAL A 6 -6.21 -13.98 -1.08
N GLY A 7 -5.59 -13.85 -2.24
CA GLY A 7 -6.16 -14.31 -3.49
C GLY A 7 -5.79 -15.78 -3.76
N ALA A 8 -6.76 -16.57 -4.17
CA ALA A 8 -6.55 -17.98 -4.39
C ALA A 8 -5.94 -18.29 -5.78
N ASN A 9 -6.22 -17.49 -6.81
CA ASN A 9 -5.81 -17.89 -8.16
C ASN A 9 -5.60 -16.71 -9.16
N TRP A 10 -6.64 -16.00 -9.56
CA TRP A 10 -6.64 -15.17 -10.76
C TRP A 10 -6.10 -13.74 -10.62
N GLY A 11 -5.91 -13.26 -9.41
CA GLY A 11 -5.41 -11.91 -9.14
C GLY A 11 -6.48 -10.80 -9.17
N ASP A 12 -7.65 -11.06 -9.72
CA ASP A 12 -8.77 -10.10 -9.87
C ASP A 12 -9.99 -10.47 -9.02
N GLU A 13 -9.77 -11.04 -7.84
CA GLU A 13 -10.84 -11.50 -6.95
C GLU A 13 -11.49 -10.38 -6.11
N GLY A 14 -11.11 -9.11 -6.33
CA GLY A 14 -11.65 -7.99 -5.58
C GLY A 14 -11.10 -7.84 -4.16
N LYS A 15 -9.90 -8.35 -3.89
CA LYS A 15 -9.22 -8.24 -2.58
C LYS A 15 -9.21 -6.83 -2.01
N GLY A 16 -8.96 -5.83 -2.85
CA GLY A 16 -8.95 -4.42 -2.43
C GLY A 16 -10.27 -3.97 -1.83
N LYS A 17 -11.40 -4.36 -2.44
CA LYS A 17 -12.73 -4.04 -1.93
C LYS A 17 -13.03 -4.71 -0.59
N ILE A 18 -12.66 -5.98 -0.45
CA ILE A 18 -12.83 -6.71 0.82
C ILE A 18 -11.95 -6.10 1.91
N THR A 19 -10.71 -5.76 1.59
CA THR A 19 -9.81 -5.12 2.54
C THR A 19 -10.32 -3.75 2.97
N ASP A 20 -10.88 -2.96 2.07
CA ASP A 20 -11.48 -1.66 2.39
C ASP A 20 -12.69 -1.81 3.33
N MET A 21 -13.56 -2.80 3.09
CA MET A 21 -14.67 -3.10 4.00
C MET A 21 -14.19 -3.48 5.40
N LEU A 22 -13.17 -4.32 5.50
CA LEU A 22 -12.63 -4.77 6.79
C LEU A 22 -11.81 -3.68 7.50
N ALA A 23 -11.22 -2.75 6.74
CA ALA A 23 -10.43 -1.66 7.29
C ALA A 23 -11.23 -0.70 8.18
N LYS A 24 -12.54 -0.62 7.99
CA LYS A 24 -13.45 0.21 8.82
C LYS A 24 -13.41 -0.18 10.29
N GLU A 25 -13.19 -1.45 10.59
CA GLU A 25 -13.19 -2.01 11.94
C GLU A 25 -11.78 -2.38 12.43
N ALA A 26 -10.76 -2.13 11.62
CA ALA A 26 -9.41 -2.56 11.91
C ALA A 26 -8.57 -1.42 12.52
N ASP A 27 -7.83 -1.73 13.59
CA ASP A 27 -6.85 -0.81 14.16
C ASP A 27 -5.58 -0.70 13.30
N ILE A 28 -5.23 -1.79 12.62
CA ILE A 28 -4.03 -1.89 11.78
C ILE A 28 -4.39 -2.59 10.46
N VAL A 29 -4.01 -1.98 9.34
CA VAL A 29 -4.08 -2.60 8.00
C VAL A 29 -2.68 -2.73 7.44
N VAL A 30 -2.27 -3.96 7.13
CA VAL A 30 -0.93 -4.26 6.63
C VAL A 30 -0.98 -4.71 5.17
N ARG A 31 -0.25 -4.00 4.32
CA ARG A 31 0.13 -4.53 3.01
C ARG A 31 1.43 -5.28 3.18
N PHE A 32 1.37 -6.60 3.15
CA PHE A 32 2.51 -7.44 3.51
C PHE A 32 3.39 -7.83 2.33
N GLN A 33 2.89 -7.73 1.08
CA GLN A 33 3.64 -8.10 -0.13
C GLN A 33 3.12 -7.42 -1.39
N GLY A 34 3.87 -7.58 -2.49
CA GLY A 34 3.52 -7.11 -3.83
C GLY A 34 4.23 -5.83 -4.22
N GLY A 35 3.96 -5.35 -5.42
CA GLY A 35 4.54 -4.13 -5.98
C GLY A 35 3.48 -3.13 -6.44
N ALA A 36 3.90 -2.08 -7.14
CA ALA A 36 3.04 -1.03 -7.65
C ALA A 36 2.38 -1.34 -9.01
N ASN A 37 2.62 -2.51 -9.59
CA ASN A 37 2.09 -2.91 -10.91
C ASN A 37 0.59 -3.25 -10.88
N ALA A 38 0.07 -3.69 -9.76
CA ALA A 38 -1.35 -3.93 -9.59
C ALA A 38 -1.95 -2.89 -8.64
N GLY A 39 -2.96 -2.16 -9.11
CA GLY A 39 -3.70 -1.20 -8.32
C GLY A 39 -5.11 -1.69 -8.02
N HIS A 40 -5.73 -1.09 -7.03
CA HIS A 40 -7.15 -1.26 -6.76
C HIS A 40 -7.82 0.10 -6.64
N THR A 41 -9.04 0.17 -7.14
CA THR A 41 -9.83 1.41 -7.07
C THR A 41 -10.74 1.37 -5.84
N ILE A 42 -10.67 2.43 -5.06
CA ILE A 42 -11.57 2.67 -3.92
C ILE A 42 -12.44 3.88 -4.26
N VAL A 43 -13.72 3.76 -3.98
CA VAL A 43 -14.68 4.86 -4.07
C VAL A 43 -15.29 5.07 -2.69
N ASN A 44 -15.10 6.25 -2.15
CA ASN A 44 -15.59 6.64 -0.83
C ASN A 44 -16.08 8.10 -0.83
N ASN A 45 -16.42 8.64 0.34
CA ASN A 45 -16.93 10.00 0.49
C ASN A 45 -15.94 11.10 0.07
N TYR A 46 -14.65 10.79 -0.02
CA TYR A 46 -13.59 11.71 -0.48
C TYR A 46 -13.36 11.64 -1.99
N GLY A 47 -14.03 10.70 -2.69
CA GLY A 47 -13.93 10.52 -4.12
C GLY A 47 -13.41 9.16 -4.56
N LYS A 48 -12.89 9.11 -5.79
CA LYS A 48 -12.30 7.92 -6.39
C LYS A 48 -10.79 7.99 -6.29
N PHE A 49 -10.18 6.90 -5.82
CA PHE A 49 -8.73 6.74 -5.66
C PHE A 49 -8.25 5.47 -6.32
N ALA A 50 -7.13 5.52 -7.00
CA ALA A 50 -6.44 4.35 -7.53
C ALA A 50 -5.17 4.12 -6.70
N LEU A 51 -5.22 3.20 -5.75
CA LEU A 51 -4.09 2.86 -4.89
C LEU A 51 -3.28 1.70 -5.46
N HIS A 52 -1.98 1.88 -5.57
CA HIS A 52 -1.02 0.88 -6.02
C HIS A 52 -0.11 0.41 -4.89
N THR A 53 0.26 1.32 -4.00
CA THR A 53 1.22 1.05 -2.92
C THR A 53 0.57 1.16 -1.54
N LEU A 54 -0.28 2.15 -1.34
CA LEU A 54 -0.90 2.39 -0.04
C LEU A 54 -1.97 1.35 0.31
N PRO A 55 -2.02 0.90 1.58
CA PRO A 55 -3.13 0.06 2.07
C PRO A 55 -4.42 0.87 2.20
N SER A 56 -5.57 0.19 2.10
CA SER A 56 -6.89 0.84 2.20
C SER A 56 -7.16 1.53 3.54
N GLY A 57 -6.44 1.17 4.59
CA GLY A 57 -6.55 1.78 5.91
C GLY A 57 -6.23 3.28 5.96
N VAL A 58 -5.61 3.84 4.91
CA VAL A 58 -5.26 5.27 4.85
C VAL A 58 -6.46 6.22 4.85
N PHE A 59 -7.66 5.73 4.59
CA PHE A 59 -8.89 6.54 4.60
C PHE A 59 -9.53 6.66 5.99
N TYR A 60 -9.05 5.91 6.97
CA TYR A 60 -9.63 5.85 8.32
C TYR A 60 -8.65 6.41 9.34
N SER A 61 -9.06 7.45 10.07
CA SER A 61 -8.20 8.17 11.04
C SER A 61 -7.77 7.32 12.23
N HIS A 62 -8.58 6.33 12.62
CA HIS A 62 -8.27 5.41 13.72
C HIS A 62 -7.29 4.31 13.31
N THR A 63 -7.17 4.03 12.01
CA THR A 63 -6.39 2.91 11.48
C THR A 63 -4.94 3.29 11.25
N THR A 64 -4.02 2.45 11.68
CA THR A 64 -2.60 2.53 11.32
C THR A 64 -2.36 1.70 10.06
N SER A 65 -1.89 2.34 8.99
CA SER A 65 -1.52 1.68 7.74
C SER A 65 -0.04 1.29 7.75
N VAL A 66 0.26 0.04 7.45
CA VAL A 66 1.63 -0.48 7.46
C VAL A 66 1.98 -1.02 6.08
N ILE A 67 3.12 -0.60 5.55
CA ILE A 67 3.76 -1.21 4.39
C ILE A 67 4.86 -2.14 4.90
N GLY A 68 4.66 -3.43 4.71
CA GLY A 68 5.53 -4.49 5.24
C GLY A 68 6.68 -4.82 4.29
N ASN A 69 7.67 -5.52 4.81
CA ASN A 69 8.94 -5.83 4.16
C ASN A 69 8.86 -6.69 2.89
N GLY A 70 7.72 -7.30 2.61
CA GLY A 70 7.48 -8.02 1.35
C GLY A 70 7.01 -7.15 0.20
N VAL A 71 6.85 -5.84 0.41
CA VAL A 71 6.41 -4.90 -0.63
C VAL A 71 7.62 -4.37 -1.41
N ALA A 72 7.57 -4.44 -2.75
CA ALA A 72 8.52 -3.74 -3.61
C ALA A 72 8.06 -2.29 -3.76
N LEU A 73 8.62 -1.41 -2.94
CA LEU A 73 8.18 -0.03 -2.79
C LEU A 73 8.67 0.84 -3.96
N ASN A 74 7.74 1.40 -4.72
CA ASN A 74 8.02 2.40 -5.75
C ASN A 74 7.80 3.81 -5.15
N ILE A 75 8.88 4.50 -4.83
CA ILE A 75 8.83 5.81 -4.15
C ILE A 75 8.08 6.89 -4.97
N PRO A 76 8.33 7.07 -6.28
CA PRO A 76 7.55 8.00 -7.10
C PRO A 76 6.05 7.75 -7.06
N VAL A 77 5.64 6.49 -7.13
CA VAL A 77 4.21 6.11 -7.06
C VAL A 77 3.65 6.40 -5.68
N LEU A 78 4.37 6.06 -4.61
CA LEU A 78 3.97 6.35 -3.24
C LEU A 78 3.75 7.85 -3.01
N ILE A 79 4.70 8.68 -3.45
CA ILE A 79 4.60 10.14 -3.30
C ILE A 79 3.38 10.68 -4.07
N LYS A 80 3.13 10.17 -5.28
CA LYS A 80 1.96 10.56 -6.07
C LYS A 80 0.65 10.24 -5.34
N GLU A 81 0.53 9.03 -4.81
CA GLU A 81 -0.65 8.60 -4.05
C GLU A 81 -0.84 9.43 -2.77
N LEU A 82 0.23 9.71 -2.04
CA LEU A 82 0.19 10.56 -0.85
C LEU A 82 -0.29 11.98 -1.18
N ASN A 83 0.23 12.59 -2.25
CA ASN A 83 -0.17 13.91 -2.68
C ASN A 83 -1.65 13.94 -3.11
N GLU A 84 -2.13 12.92 -3.80
CA GLU A 84 -3.55 12.81 -4.17
C GLU A 84 -4.45 12.75 -2.94
N ILE A 85 -4.07 11.96 -1.94
CA ILE A 85 -4.81 11.83 -0.68
C ILE A 85 -4.82 13.17 0.09
N VAL A 86 -3.68 13.87 0.13
CA VAL A 86 -3.59 15.19 0.78
C VAL A 86 -4.44 16.22 0.07
N SER A 87 -4.42 16.26 -1.27
CA SER A 87 -5.19 17.21 -2.08
C SER A 87 -6.72 17.06 -1.91
N LYS A 88 -7.19 15.88 -1.51
CA LYS A 88 -8.60 15.58 -1.26
C LYS A 88 -8.97 15.67 0.22
N GLU A 89 -8.12 16.29 1.05
CA GLU A 89 -8.37 16.55 2.46
C GLU A 89 -8.76 15.32 3.29
N VAL A 90 -8.24 14.15 2.93
CA VAL A 90 -8.45 12.93 3.71
C VAL A 90 -7.79 13.10 5.10
N PRO A 91 -8.45 12.74 6.22
CA PRO A 91 -7.94 12.97 7.57
C PRO A 91 -6.55 12.40 7.83
N HIS A 92 -5.86 12.94 8.83
CA HIS A 92 -4.53 12.49 9.21
C HIS A 92 -4.45 10.98 9.41
N ARG A 93 -3.47 10.41 8.81
CA ARG A 93 -3.25 8.96 8.74
C ARG A 93 -1.91 8.58 9.32
N LYS A 94 -1.91 7.49 10.05
CA LYS A 94 -0.68 6.89 10.56
C LYS A 94 -0.17 5.89 9.52
N ILE A 95 0.88 6.26 8.78
CA ILE A 95 1.54 5.37 7.81
C ILE A 95 2.89 4.98 8.39
N LYS A 96 3.15 3.69 8.47
CA LYS A 96 4.43 3.11 8.86
C LYS A 96 4.97 2.29 7.70
N ILE A 97 6.26 2.41 7.45
CA ILE A 97 6.97 1.67 6.41
C ILE A 97 8.03 0.84 7.12
N SER A 98 8.12 -0.45 6.78
CA SER A 98 9.15 -1.32 7.32
C SER A 98 10.54 -0.81 6.91
N ASP A 99 11.49 -0.87 7.81
CA ASP A 99 12.89 -0.52 7.54
C ASP A 99 13.63 -1.58 6.69
N LEU A 100 13.01 -2.74 6.49
CA LEU A 100 13.50 -3.82 5.63
C LEU A 100 12.90 -3.79 4.22
N ASP A 101 12.12 -2.76 3.87
CA ASP A 101 11.47 -2.67 2.57
C ASP A 101 12.49 -2.63 1.43
N ARG A 102 12.10 -3.30 0.35
CA ARG A 102 12.81 -3.25 -0.92
C ARG A 102 12.36 -2.04 -1.72
N TRP A 103 13.30 -1.16 -2.01
CA TRP A 103 13.04 0.09 -2.73
C TRP A 103 13.30 -0.09 -4.21
N LEU A 104 12.31 0.22 -5.03
CA LEU A 104 12.45 0.23 -6.48
C LEU A 104 12.85 1.64 -6.93
N CYS A 105 14.10 1.80 -7.35
CA CYS A 105 14.59 3.05 -7.95
C CYS A 105 14.32 3.10 -9.46
N ARG A 106 14.40 4.32 -10.03
CA ARG A 106 14.07 4.62 -11.44
C ARG A 106 14.79 3.75 -12.49
N ASN A 107 15.87 3.08 -12.12
CA ASN A 107 16.72 2.27 -13.02
C ASN A 107 16.53 0.76 -12.80
N HIS A 108 15.38 0.30 -12.34
CA HIS A 108 15.11 -1.10 -12.03
C HIS A 108 16.10 -1.76 -11.06
N THR A 109 16.80 -0.96 -10.26
CA THR A 109 17.73 -1.46 -9.25
C THR A 109 16.99 -1.56 -7.93
N LEU A 110 16.91 -2.76 -7.37
CA LEU A 110 16.42 -2.98 -6.03
C LEU A 110 17.51 -2.55 -5.05
N SER A 111 17.29 -1.48 -4.29
CA SER A 111 18.16 -1.09 -3.20
C SER A 111 17.55 -1.58 -1.88
N THR A 112 18.33 -2.29 -1.10
CA THR A 112 17.99 -2.58 0.29
C THR A 112 18.77 -1.63 1.19
N ARG A 113 18.21 -1.26 2.33
CA ARG A 113 18.83 -0.33 3.30
C ARG A 113 20.22 -0.77 3.80
N LYS A 114 20.62 -2.02 3.56
CA LYS A 114 21.96 -2.55 3.87
C LYS A 114 22.99 -2.34 2.75
N GLY A 115 22.74 -1.46 1.79
CA GLY A 115 23.74 -0.98 0.83
C GLY A 115 24.17 -1.96 -0.26
N LYS A 116 23.45 -3.06 -0.46
CA LYS A 116 23.70 -3.96 -1.60
C LYS A 116 22.67 -3.67 -2.69
N SER A 117 23.11 -3.07 -3.80
CA SER A 117 22.30 -2.98 -5.01
C SER A 117 22.27 -4.34 -5.70
N VAL A 118 21.09 -4.86 -5.94
CA VAL A 118 20.90 -6.06 -6.77
C VAL A 118 20.26 -5.60 -8.07
N ARG A 119 20.93 -5.82 -9.20
CA ARG A 119 20.33 -5.64 -10.52
C ARG A 119 19.28 -6.73 -10.70
N ALA A 120 18.08 -6.34 -11.11
CA ALA A 120 17.10 -7.30 -11.61
C ALA A 120 17.54 -7.70 -13.02
N GLU A 121 17.82 -8.97 -13.23
CA GLU A 121 17.96 -9.59 -14.56
C GLU A 121 16.59 -9.78 -15.19
#